data_1dcd42fd0c383e654537c373373b47dd
#
_entry.id   1dcd42fd0c383e654537c373373b47dd
#
_cell.length_a   1.000
_cell.length_b   1.000
_cell.length_c   1.000
_cell.angle_alpha   90.00
_cell.angle_beta   90.00
_cell.angle_gamma   90.00
#
_symmetry.space_group_name_H-M   'P 1'
#
loop_
_entity.id
_entity.type
_entity.pdbx_description
1 polymer ?
#
loop_
_entity_poly.entity_id
_entity_poly.type
_entity_poly.pdbx_seq_one_letter_code
_entity_poly.pdbx_strand_id
1 'polypeptide(L)'
;MNTIGIIAEYNPFHKGHAHQLEGLRQKYPEATLLVVMSGDFVQRGTPAIFSKFHRAQWAVMGGADIVFELPSMFAVSSAEYFASSGVRLLHALGCDAISFGANHTQVEELVSIAKALDYPSTQESLRTLLGQGYSYGTALRKAVQGLHLESNGLETSNHMSILDSDPNTILGIEYIRALHRYHIGLDIIPVKRTSSHHNPTLDDSFPSGTALRSAIYASKQTASNPLESHNTQQATSTTCSPCTPSEIDRAISLGELAINGTTSLGKTSPQWHHYLPPMVAPLAMDVVESNYYANLERYYDMIHFASRVSSKEDLQTLQDMSDGLEEAWLTASALASWEQARESLKSKRYTYARLDRIATYSLFRRTKKMFQECHQQGPTYGRLLAFNDRGRQYLKEKRSSIPVVQKWAPFCQSATGTTKVLCEQDQLASKLWRMTVDNPNYRGSHYDFTTSPIYV
;
A
#
# COMPACT_ATOMS: atom_id res chain seq x y z
N MET A 1 -17.92 -20.96 -3.37
CA MET A 1 -16.88 -19.92 -3.24
C MET A 1 -15.86 -20.43 -2.27
N ASN A 2 -14.63 -20.70 -2.74
CA ASN A 2 -13.60 -21.33 -1.94
C ASN A 2 -12.50 -20.34 -1.54
N THR A 3 -12.26 -19.27 -2.34
CA THR A 3 -11.20 -18.31 -2.11
C THR A 3 -11.66 -16.89 -2.41
N ILE A 4 -11.63 -16.02 -1.41
CA ILE A 4 -11.96 -14.59 -1.53
C ILE A 4 -10.66 -13.79 -1.50
N GLY A 5 -10.41 -13.03 -2.57
CA GLY A 5 -9.24 -12.18 -2.70
C GLY A 5 -9.49 -10.78 -2.17
N ILE A 6 -8.51 -10.19 -1.52
CA ILE A 6 -8.51 -8.82 -1.04
C ILE A 6 -7.25 -8.14 -1.55
N ILE A 7 -7.35 -6.93 -2.13
CA ILE A 7 -6.20 -6.11 -2.49
C ILE A 7 -6.04 -5.03 -1.41
N ALA A 8 -4.87 -4.92 -0.80
CA ALA A 8 -4.66 -4.04 0.34
C ALA A 8 -3.26 -3.42 0.40
N GLU A 9 -3.12 -2.34 1.15
CA GLU A 9 -1.82 -1.75 1.53
C GLU A 9 -1.46 -2.10 2.97
N TYR A 10 -2.44 -2.14 3.87
CA TYR A 10 -2.27 -2.35 5.32
C TYR A 10 -1.19 -1.45 5.93
N ASN A 11 -1.30 -0.17 5.72
CA ASN A 11 -0.29 0.82 6.08
C ASN A 11 -0.73 1.79 7.19
N PRO A 12 -0.75 1.35 8.48
CA PRO A 12 -0.55 -0.02 8.98
C PRO A 12 -1.81 -0.88 8.91
N PHE A 13 -1.69 -2.18 9.22
CA PHE A 13 -2.82 -3.05 9.50
C PHE A 13 -3.50 -2.59 10.81
N HIS A 14 -4.83 -2.39 10.82
CA HIS A 14 -5.56 -1.85 11.95
C HIS A 14 -6.94 -2.52 12.13
N LYS A 15 -7.65 -2.19 13.23
CA LYS A 15 -8.96 -2.79 13.57
C LYS A 15 -9.99 -2.71 12.44
N GLY A 16 -9.99 -1.64 11.64
CA GLY A 16 -10.90 -1.54 10.48
C GLY A 16 -10.64 -2.61 9.42
N HIS A 17 -9.38 -3.00 9.21
CA HIS A 17 -9.03 -4.10 8.31
C HIS A 17 -9.40 -5.47 8.91
N ALA A 18 -9.14 -5.67 10.21
CA ALA A 18 -9.54 -6.88 10.90
C ALA A 18 -11.07 -7.07 10.88
N HIS A 19 -11.83 -6.00 11.09
CA HIS A 19 -13.30 -6.02 11.01
C HIS A 19 -13.82 -6.46 9.63
N GLN A 20 -13.17 -5.99 8.53
CA GLN A 20 -13.52 -6.48 7.18
C GLN A 20 -13.26 -7.98 7.05
N LEU A 21 -12.10 -8.47 7.49
CA LEU A 21 -11.75 -9.89 7.44
C LEU A 21 -12.70 -10.74 8.30
N GLU A 22 -13.03 -10.27 9.50
CA GLU A 22 -13.98 -10.94 10.40
C GLU A 22 -15.38 -11.03 9.76
N GLY A 23 -15.89 -9.94 9.19
CA GLY A 23 -17.19 -9.95 8.50
C GLY A 23 -17.24 -10.92 7.31
N LEU A 24 -16.13 -11.02 6.56
CA LEU A 24 -16.01 -12.02 5.49
C LEU A 24 -15.98 -13.44 6.05
N ARG A 25 -15.25 -13.67 7.15
CA ARG A 25 -15.17 -14.98 7.82
C ARG A 25 -16.53 -15.43 8.35
N GLN A 26 -17.31 -14.52 8.95
CA GLN A 26 -18.67 -14.82 9.44
C GLN A 26 -19.61 -15.20 8.28
N LYS A 27 -19.53 -14.47 7.16
CA LYS A 27 -20.39 -14.72 6.00
C LYS A 27 -19.98 -15.93 5.16
N TYR A 28 -18.68 -16.20 5.11
CA TYR A 28 -18.08 -17.28 4.31
C TYR A 28 -17.09 -18.09 5.17
N PRO A 29 -17.58 -18.90 6.12
CA PRO A 29 -16.73 -19.55 7.13
C PRO A 29 -15.69 -20.49 6.55
N GLU A 30 -15.98 -21.13 5.40
CA GLU A 30 -15.10 -22.09 4.76
C GLU A 30 -14.17 -21.47 3.71
N ALA A 31 -14.38 -20.22 3.32
CA ALA A 31 -13.55 -19.59 2.29
C ALA A 31 -12.14 -19.29 2.81
N THR A 32 -11.15 -19.47 1.96
CA THR A 32 -9.80 -18.95 2.18
C THR A 32 -9.78 -17.45 1.91
N LEU A 33 -9.35 -16.64 2.89
CA LEU A 33 -9.17 -15.20 2.74
C LEU A 33 -7.74 -14.92 2.27
N LEU A 34 -7.58 -14.69 0.97
CA LEU A 34 -6.31 -14.43 0.31
C LEU A 34 -6.10 -12.93 0.15
N VAL A 35 -4.97 -12.42 0.63
CA VAL A 35 -4.63 -11.00 0.50
C VAL A 35 -3.48 -10.84 -0.50
N VAL A 36 -3.65 -9.92 -1.46
CA VAL A 36 -2.60 -9.37 -2.30
C VAL A 36 -2.26 -7.99 -1.73
N MET A 37 -1.07 -7.85 -1.15
CA MET A 37 -0.66 -6.68 -0.39
C MET A 37 0.50 -5.94 -1.05
N SER A 38 0.43 -4.60 -1.10
CA SER A 38 1.58 -3.77 -1.47
C SER A 38 2.82 -4.15 -0.68
N GLY A 39 3.96 -4.29 -1.35
CA GLY A 39 5.24 -4.56 -0.72
C GLY A 39 5.73 -3.40 0.16
N ASP A 40 7.01 -3.07 0.08
CA ASP A 40 7.63 -2.06 0.94
C ASP A 40 7.24 -0.62 0.59
N PHE A 41 6.63 -0.39 -0.57
CA PHE A 41 6.08 0.91 -1.00
C PHE A 41 4.61 0.78 -1.37
N VAL A 42 3.85 1.84 -1.09
CA VAL A 42 2.40 1.87 -1.29
C VAL A 42 2.00 2.68 -2.52
N GLN A 43 0.75 2.61 -2.91
CA GLN A 43 0.19 3.15 -4.16
C GLN A 43 0.52 4.63 -4.41
N ARG A 44 0.56 5.43 -3.36
CA ARG A 44 0.85 6.88 -3.47
C ARG A 44 2.34 7.21 -3.60
N GLY A 45 3.23 6.22 -3.66
CA GLY A 45 4.65 6.42 -3.85
C GLY A 45 5.42 6.72 -2.57
N THR A 46 4.92 6.34 -1.40
CA THR A 46 5.64 6.48 -0.14
C THR A 46 6.04 5.11 0.40
N PRO A 47 7.09 5.01 1.22
CA PRO A 47 7.38 3.79 1.94
C PRO A 47 6.22 3.43 2.87
N ALA A 48 5.88 2.17 2.99
CA ALA A 48 4.98 1.70 4.04
C ALA A 48 5.64 1.91 5.40
N ILE A 49 4.85 2.29 6.43
CA ILE A 49 5.43 2.60 7.75
C ILE A 49 6.16 1.39 8.36
N PHE A 50 5.64 0.18 8.18
CA PHE A 50 6.25 -1.07 8.63
C PHE A 50 6.64 -1.95 7.46
N SER A 51 7.60 -2.86 7.67
CA SER A 51 8.04 -3.81 6.64
C SER A 51 6.88 -4.64 6.10
N LYS A 52 6.99 -5.10 4.86
CA LYS A 52 5.98 -5.98 4.25
C LYS A 52 5.76 -7.27 5.05
N PHE A 53 6.80 -7.81 5.68
CA PHE A 53 6.70 -9.03 6.47
C PHE A 53 5.91 -8.82 7.76
N HIS A 54 6.16 -7.72 8.50
CA HIS A 54 5.35 -7.38 9.68
C HIS A 54 3.88 -7.17 9.31
N ARG A 55 3.60 -6.42 8.26
CA ARG A 55 2.23 -6.16 7.82
C ARG A 55 1.52 -7.44 7.37
N ALA A 56 2.22 -8.33 6.68
CA ALA A 56 1.68 -9.62 6.26
C ALA A 56 1.39 -10.53 7.45
N GLN A 57 2.31 -10.64 8.41
CA GLN A 57 2.11 -11.38 9.66
C GLN A 57 0.88 -10.86 10.41
N TRP A 58 0.78 -9.54 10.61
CA TRP A 58 -0.33 -8.92 11.32
C TRP A 58 -1.67 -9.09 10.59
N ALA A 59 -1.66 -9.13 9.27
CA ALA A 59 -2.84 -9.43 8.48
C ALA A 59 -3.33 -10.87 8.72
N VAL A 60 -2.40 -11.85 8.79
CA VAL A 60 -2.76 -13.23 9.11
C VAL A 60 -3.26 -13.36 10.55
N MET A 61 -2.58 -12.75 11.53
CA MET A 61 -3.06 -12.66 12.90
C MET A 61 -4.44 -12.00 13.02
N GLY A 62 -4.74 -11.06 12.15
CA GLY A 62 -6.01 -10.34 12.08
C GLY A 62 -7.11 -11.00 11.24
N GLY A 63 -6.90 -12.24 10.76
CA GLY A 63 -7.96 -13.04 10.12
C GLY A 63 -7.75 -13.38 8.64
N ALA A 64 -6.70 -12.90 7.97
CA ALA A 64 -6.32 -13.39 6.65
C ALA A 64 -5.73 -14.81 6.76
N ASP A 65 -5.87 -15.63 5.72
CA ASP A 65 -5.31 -16.98 5.71
C ASP A 65 -3.96 -17.03 4.99
N ILE A 66 -3.77 -16.18 3.98
CA ILE A 66 -2.56 -16.16 3.18
C ILE A 66 -2.35 -14.76 2.58
N VAL A 67 -1.10 -14.31 2.56
CA VAL A 67 -0.72 -12.99 2.06
C VAL A 67 0.36 -13.11 1.00
N PHE A 68 0.09 -12.55 -0.18
CA PHE A 68 1.02 -12.43 -1.29
C PHE A 68 1.44 -10.97 -1.50
N GLU A 69 2.66 -10.76 -1.98
CA GLU A 69 3.15 -9.44 -2.36
C GLU A 69 2.62 -9.03 -3.74
N LEU A 70 2.04 -7.84 -3.85
CA LEU A 70 1.84 -7.17 -5.13
C LEU A 70 3.18 -6.56 -5.56
N PRO A 71 3.76 -6.97 -6.70
CA PRO A 71 5.05 -6.45 -7.13
C PRO A 71 5.09 -4.92 -7.14
N SER A 72 6.21 -4.33 -6.70
CA SER A 72 6.38 -2.89 -6.50
C SER A 72 6.12 -2.08 -7.77
N MET A 73 6.39 -2.69 -8.95
CA MET A 73 6.07 -2.12 -10.26
C MET A 73 4.59 -1.72 -10.36
N PHE A 74 3.69 -2.53 -9.79
CA PHE A 74 2.25 -2.33 -9.82
C PHE A 74 1.72 -1.68 -8.54
N ALA A 75 2.33 -1.98 -7.40
CA ALA A 75 1.94 -1.42 -6.12
C ALA A 75 2.10 0.11 -6.11
N VAL A 76 3.20 0.64 -6.65
CA VAL A 76 3.43 2.08 -6.79
C VAL A 76 2.97 2.51 -8.19
N SER A 77 1.67 2.81 -8.34
CA SER A 77 1.10 3.21 -9.62
C SER A 77 -0.20 4.01 -9.43
N SER A 78 -0.81 4.48 -10.54
CA SER A 78 -2.14 5.07 -10.46
C SER A 78 -3.19 4.04 -10.03
N ALA A 79 -4.36 4.52 -9.58
CA ALA A 79 -5.45 3.64 -9.13
C ALA A 79 -5.84 2.59 -10.18
N GLU A 80 -5.91 2.98 -11.46
CA GLU A 80 -6.20 2.10 -12.59
C GLU A 80 -5.20 0.96 -12.72
N TYR A 81 -3.90 1.26 -12.67
CA TYR A 81 -2.85 0.24 -12.83
C TYR A 81 -2.68 -0.62 -11.57
N PHE A 82 -2.81 -0.02 -10.40
CA PHE A 82 -2.84 -0.75 -9.13
C PHE A 82 -3.99 -1.77 -9.11
N ALA A 83 -5.20 -1.32 -9.45
CA ALA A 83 -6.39 -2.15 -9.50
C ALA A 83 -6.26 -3.27 -10.53
N SER A 84 -5.90 -2.93 -11.76
CA SER A 84 -5.79 -3.92 -12.84
C SER A 84 -4.76 -5.00 -12.56
N SER A 85 -3.62 -4.64 -11.99
CA SER A 85 -2.58 -5.61 -11.66
C SER A 85 -2.93 -6.46 -10.44
N GLY A 86 -3.56 -5.86 -9.42
CA GLY A 86 -4.06 -6.59 -8.27
C GLY A 86 -5.14 -7.62 -8.64
N VAL A 87 -6.13 -7.23 -9.46
CA VAL A 87 -7.19 -8.12 -9.96
C VAL A 87 -6.62 -9.26 -10.80
N ARG A 88 -5.68 -8.96 -11.70
CA ARG A 88 -4.99 -9.99 -12.51
C ARG A 88 -4.21 -10.96 -11.62
N LEU A 89 -3.58 -10.48 -10.54
CA LEU A 89 -2.85 -11.34 -9.61
C LEU A 89 -3.81 -12.22 -8.80
N LEU A 90 -4.94 -11.67 -8.30
CA LEU A 90 -5.95 -12.48 -7.61
C LEU A 90 -6.50 -13.59 -8.51
N HIS A 91 -6.81 -13.26 -9.76
CA HIS A 91 -7.26 -14.26 -10.75
C HIS A 91 -6.20 -15.33 -10.99
N ALA A 92 -4.96 -14.93 -11.22
CA ALA A 92 -3.85 -15.85 -11.46
C ALA A 92 -3.55 -16.75 -10.24
N LEU A 93 -3.83 -16.27 -9.03
CA LEU A 93 -3.76 -17.05 -7.81
C LEU A 93 -5.00 -17.95 -7.60
N GLY A 94 -6.02 -17.90 -8.44
CA GLY A 94 -7.19 -18.78 -8.40
C GLY A 94 -8.24 -18.37 -7.37
N CYS A 95 -8.41 -17.06 -7.14
CA CYS A 95 -9.54 -16.55 -6.37
C CYS A 95 -10.86 -16.72 -7.15
N ASP A 96 -11.96 -16.92 -6.42
CA ASP A 96 -13.32 -16.99 -6.97
C ASP A 96 -14.04 -15.63 -6.85
N ALA A 97 -13.64 -14.80 -5.92
CA ALA A 97 -14.23 -13.50 -5.66
C ALA A 97 -13.18 -12.45 -5.27
N ILE A 98 -13.57 -11.17 -5.41
CA ILE A 98 -12.82 -10.02 -4.88
C ILE A 98 -13.65 -9.29 -3.84
N SER A 99 -13.07 -8.97 -2.68
CA SER A 99 -13.68 -8.15 -1.66
C SER A 99 -12.89 -6.86 -1.42
N PHE A 100 -13.60 -5.76 -1.24
CA PHE A 100 -13.04 -4.45 -0.93
C PHE A 100 -13.97 -3.64 -0.04
N GLY A 101 -13.39 -2.72 0.75
CA GLY A 101 -14.15 -1.78 1.55
C GLY A 101 -14.65 -0.60 0.71
N ALA A 102 -15.94 -0.26 0.79
CA ALA A 102 -16.53 0.90 0.13
C ALA A 102 -17.64 1.53 1.00
N ASN A 103 -17.90 2.82 0.81
CA ASN A 103 -19.03 3.48 1.44
C ASN A 103 -20.35 3.10 0.75
N HIS A 104 -20.28 2.82 -0.54
CA HIS A 104 -21.38 2.33 -1.35
C HIS A 104 -21.18 0.86 -1.70
N THR A 105 -22.19 0.02 -1.45
CA THR A 105 -22.06 -1.45 -1.53
C THR A 105 -23.07 -2.12 -2.46
N GLN A 106 -23.87 -1.34 -3.21
CA GLN A 106 -24.78 -1.90 -4.21
C GLN A 106 -23.99 -2.26 -5.47
N VAL A 107 -23.83 -3.55 -5.73
CA VAL A 107 -22.93 -4.07 -6.78
C VAL A 107 -23.41 -3.63 -8.16
N GLU A 108 -24.70 -3.64 -8.41
CA GLU A 108 -25.30 -3.27 -9.70
C GLU A 108 -24.99 -1.82 -10.08
N GLU A 109 -25.03 -0.91 -9.11
CA GLU A 109 -24.70 0.51 -9.32
C GLU A 109 -23.20 0.69 -9.57
N LEU A 110 -22.33 0.03 -8.79
CA LEU A 110 -20.89 0.07 -9.00
C LEU A 110 -20.50 -0.49 -10.38
N VAL A 111 -21.14 -1.58 -10.82
CA VAL A 111 -20.95 -2.17 -12.15
C VAL A 111 -21.45 -1.23 -13.25
N SER A 112 -22.60 -0.57 -13.07
CA SER A 112 -23.12 0.42 -14.00
C SER A 112 -22.15 1.58 -14.21
N ILE A 113 -21.62 2.14 -13.12
CA ILE A 113 -20.61 3.21 -13.18
C ILE A 113 -19.33 2.71 -13.88
N ALA A 114 -18.85 1.53 -13.53
CA ALA A 114 -17.65 0.95 -14.12
C ALA A 114 -17.79 0.81 -15.65
N LYS A 115 -18.93 0.32 -16.13
CA LYS A 115 -19.24 0.22 -17.57
C LYS A 115 -19.32 1.60 -18.23
N ALA A 116 -20.01 2.55 -17.60
CA ALA A 116 -20.16 3.90 -18.12
C ALA A 116 -18.80 4.60 -18.33
N LEU A 117 -17.85 4.34 -17.41
CA LEU A 117 -16.49 4.86 -17.51
C LEU A 117 -15.67 4.27 -18.68
N ASP A 118 -16.00 3.08 -19.14
CA ASP A 118 -15.31 2.43 -20.27
C ASP A 118 -15.95 2.71 -21.64
N TYR A 119 -17.04 3.51 -21.70
CA TYR A 119 -17.58 3.95 -22.99
C TYR A 119 -16.57 4.86 -23.72
N PRO A 120 -16.44 4.73 -25.06
CA PRO A 120 -15.50 5.54 -25.85
C PRO A 120 -15.68 7.04 -25.65
N SER A 121 -16.92 7.55 -25.59
CA SER A 121 -17.24 8.96 -25.35
C SER A 121 -16.75 9.44 -23.98
N THR A 122 -16.94 8.61 -22.94
CA THR A 122 -16.43 8.92 -21.58
C THR A 122 -14.92 8.93 -21.54
N GLN A 123 -14.28 7.99 -22.21
CA GLN A 123 -12.81 7.93 -22.27
C GLN A 123 -12.22 9.12 -23.03
N GLU A 124 -12.87 9.59 -24.07
CA GLU A 124 -12.48 10.80 -24.80
C GLU A 124 -12.65 12.06 -23.95
N SER A 125 -13.80 12.19 -23.28
CA SER A 125 -14.06 13.26 -22.31
C SER A 125 -13.02 13.26 -21.18
N LEU A 126 -12.72 12.09 -20.63
CA LEU A 126 -11.71 11.92 -19.58
C LEU A 126 -10.31 12.37 -20.04
N ARG A 127 -9.88 11.97 -21.25
CA ARG A 127 -8.60 12.41 -21.83
C ARG A 127 -8.56 13.92 -22.02
N THR A 128 -9.64 14.51 -22.53
CA THR A 128 -9.76 15.97 -22.72
C THR A 128 -9.64 16.70 -21.39
N LEU A 129 -10.37 16.26 -20.36
CA LEU A 129 -10.33 16.85 -19.02
C LEU A 129 -8.96 16.72 -18.34
N LEU A 130 -8.32 15.57 -18.49
CA LEU A 130 -6.93 15.37 -18.03
C LEU A 130 -5.95 16.29 -18.77
N GLY A 131 -6.13 16.47 -20.09
CA GLY A 131 -5.38 17.44 -20.89
C GLY A 131 -5.57 18.90 -20.44
N GLN A 132 -6.76 19.23 -19.93
CA GLN A 132 -7.08 20.55 -19.34
C GLN A 132 -6.52 20.72 -17.92
N GLY A 133 -5.86 19.70 -17.38
CA GLY A 133 -5.18 19.76 -16.07
C GLY A 133 -6.03 19.38 -14.86
N TYR A 134 -7.21 18.79 -15.06
CA TYR A 134 -7.97 18.23 -13.91
C TYR A 134 -7.27 17.02 -13.30
N SER A 135 -7.43 16.84 -11.98
CA SER A 135 -7.01 15.58 -11.33
C SER A 135 -7.84 14.41 -11.84
N TYR A 136 -7.29 13.19 -11.78
CA TYR A 136 -7.99 11.99 -12.27
C TYR A 136 -9.40 11.86 -11.66
N GLY A 137 -9.54 11.95 -10.33
CA GLY A 137 -10.85 11.85 -9.67
C GLY A 137 -11.83 12.95 -10.11
N THR A 138 -11.36 14.20 -10.32
CA THR A 138 -12.20 15.29 -10.81
C THR A 138 -12.58 15.10 -12.27
N ALA A 139 -11.63 14.67 -13.11
CA ALA A 139 -11.87 14.39 -14.52
C ALA A 139 -12.86 13.23 -14.69
N LEU A 140 -12.72 12.17 -13.89
CA LEU A 140 -13.61 11.02 -13.86
C LEU A 140 -15.06 11.44 -13.55
N ARG A 141 -15.27 12.23 -12.51
CA ARG A 141 -16.58 12.76 -12.13
C ARG A 141 -17.21 13.57 -13.25
N LYS A 142 -16.44 14.52 -13.82
CA LYS A 142 -16.92 15.39 -14.92
C LYS A 142 -17.24 14.60 -16.19
N ALA A 143 -16.46 13.57 -16.51
CA ALA A 143 -16.70 12.71 -17.66
C ALA A 143 -18.00 11.92 -17.51
N VAL A 144 -18.29 11.40 -16.31
CA VAL A 144 -19.57 10.75 -16.00
C VAL A 144 -20.73 11.74 -16.04
N GLN A 145 -20.55 12.97 -15.51
CA GLN A 145 -21.57 14.03 -15.63
C GLN A 145 -21.94 14.34 -17.08
N GLY A 146 -20.98 14.37 -17.99
CA GLY A 146 -21.21 14.62 -19.40
C GLY A 146 -22.13 13.61 -20.06
N LEU A 147 -22.02 12.32 -19.71
CA LEU A 147 -22.92 11.26 -20.21
C LEU A 147 -24.39 11.49 -19.84
N HIS A 148 -24.67 12.19 -18.73
CA HIS A 148 -26.01 12.43 -18.23
C HIS A 148 -26.79 13.49 -19.03
N LEU A 149 -26.07 14.41 -19.63
CA LEU A 149 -26.66 15.42 -20.50
C LEU A 149 -27.12 14.84 -21.83
N GLU A 150 -26.56 13.69 -22.23
CA GLU A 150 -26.89 12.99 -23.49
C GLU A 150 -27.95 11.89 -23.33
N SER A 151 -28.11 11.33 -22.14
CA SER A 151 -29.09 10.27 -21.86
C SER A 151 -30.16 10.79 -20.89
N ASN A 152 -31.39 10.97 -21.36
CA ASN A 152 -32.56 11.43 -20.57
C ASN A 152 -32.98 10.46 -19.45
N GLY A 153 -32.08 10.04 -18.53
CA GLY A 153 -32.34 8.98 -17.56
C GLY A 153 -32.17 9.38 -16.10
N LEU A 154 -33.15 9.06 -15.28
CA LEU A 154 -33.28 9.28 -13.84
C LEU A 154 -32.23 8.56 -12.93
N GLU A 155 -31.39 7.65 -13.46
CA GLU A 155 -30.46 6.85 -12.67
C GLU A 155 -29.16 7.61 -12.27
N THR A 156 -29.02 8.81 -12.69
CA THR A 156 -27.75 9.51 -12.82
C THR A 156 -27.36 10.38 -11.64
N SER A 157 -28.33 10.84 -10.86
CA SER A 157 -28.03 11.58 -9.61
C SER A 157 -27.32 10.71 -8.56
N ASN A 158 -27.61 9.40 -8.54
CA ASN A 158 -26.97 8.45 -7.63
C ASN A 158 -25.49 8.20 -7.99
N HIS A 159 -25.14 8.10 -9.27
CA HIS A 159 -23.77 7.89 -9.71
C HIS A 159 -22.82 9.00 -9.24
N MET A 160 -23.29 10.24 -9.21
CA MET A 160 -22.48 11.38 -8.76
C MET A 160 -22.18 11.31 -7.27
N SER A 161 -23.18 11.02 -6.45
CA SER A 161 -23.01 10.89 -5.00
C SER A 161 -22.05 9.73 -4.65
N ILE A 162 -22.06 8.66 -5.45
CA ILE A 162 -21.17 7.52 -5.29
C ILE A 162 -19.71 7.90 -5.60
N LEU A 163 -19.47 8.61 -6.69
CA LEU A 163 -18.13 9.06 -7.08
C LEU A 163 -17.57 10.14 -6.13
N ASP A 164 -18.43 10.88 -5.44
CA ASP A 164 -18.04 11.86 -4.43
C ASP A 164 -17.80 11.24 -3.04
N SER A 165 -18.19 9.97 -2.83
CA SER A 165 -18.28 9.39 -1.50
C SER A 165 -16.92 9.14 -0.85
N ASP A 166 -15.98 8.50 -1.53
CA ASP A 166 -14.64 8.24 -0.97
C ASP A 166 -13.66 7.61 -2.00
N PRO A 167 -12.33 7.75 -1.76
CA PRO A 167 -11.29 7.14 -2.61
C PRO A 167 -11.36 5.61 -2.70
N ASN A 168 -11.90 4.91 -1.71
CA ASN A 168 -11.98 3.44 -1.75
C ASN A 168 -13.10 2.97 -2.65
N THR A 169 -14.23 3.69 -2.67
CA THR A 169 -15.30 3.43 -3.63
C THR A 169 -14.78 3.62 -5.07
N ILE A 170 -14.01 4.68 -5.33
CA ILE A 170 -13.34 4.88 -6.63
C ILE A 170 -12.40 3.70 -6.95
N LEU A 171 -11.62 3.25 -5.99
CA LEU A 171 -10.73 2.11 -6.18
C LEU A 171 -11.52 0.80 -6.44
N GLY A 172 -12.64 0.61 -5.74
CA GLY A 172 -13.57 -0.51 -5.98
C GLY A 172 -14.13 -0.50 -7.41
N ILE A 173 -14.49 0.67 -7.94
CA ILE A 173 -14.91 0.85 -9.34
C ILE A 173 -13.76 0.48 -10.29
N GLU A 174 -12.52 0.87 -10.00
CA GLU A 174 -11.36 0.48 -10.83
C GLU A 174 -11.11 -1.05 -10.79
N TYR A 175 -11.38 -1.74 -9.67
CA TYR A 175 -11.34 -3.21 -9.64
C TYR A 175 -12.39 -3.82 -10.59
N ILE A 176 -13.61 -3.30 -10.57
CA ILE A 176 -14.69 -3.78 -11.46
C ILE A 176 -14.35 -3.49 -12.92
N ARG A 177 -13.81 -2.31 -13.24
CA ARG A 177 -13.33 -1.98 -14.59
C ARG A 177 -12.25 -2.96 -15.05
N ALA A 178 -11.32 -3.32 -14.15
CA ALA A 178 -10.29 -4.30 -14.46
C ALA A 178 -10.88 -5.70 -14.73
N LEU A 179 -11.88 -6.15 -13.96
CA LEU A 179 -12.60 -7.41 -14.23
C LEU A 179 -13.18 -7.43 -15.65
N HIS A 180 -13.85 -6.35 -16.06
CA HIS A 180 -14.44 -6.25 -17.41
C HIS A 180 -13.36 -6.19 -18.49
N ARG A 181 -12.33 -5.35 -18.34
CA ARG A 181 -11.26 -5.12 -19.33
C ARG A 181 -10.46 -6.38 -19.61
N TYR A 182 -10.21 -7.20 -18.60
CA TYR A 182 -9.42 -8.43 -18.73
C TYR A 182 -10.29 -9.71 -18.82
N HIS A 183 -11.62 -9.57 -18.91
CA HIS A 183 -12.58 -10.68 -18.97
C HIS A 183 -12.39 -11.68 -17.82
N ILE A 184 -12.20 -11.17 -16.62
CA ILE A 184 -11.98 -11.95 -15.39
C ILE A 184 -13.33 -12.12 -14.67
N GLY A 185 -13.73 -13.37 -14.47
CA GLY A 185 -14.98 -13.71 -13.78
C GLY A 185 -14.77 -13.93 -12.29
N LEU A 186 -14.57 -12.86 -11.51
CA LEU A 186 -14.60 -12.92 -10.04
C LEU A 186 -15.91 -12.31 -9.54
N ASP A 187 -16.52 -12.96 -8.53
CA ASP A 187 -17.65 -12.39 -7.81
C ASP A 187 -17.23 -11.13 -7.04
N ILE A 188 -18.11 -10.14 -6.97
CA ILE A 188 -17.83 -8.84 -6.36
C ILE A 188 -18.48 -8.79 -4.97
N ILE A 189 -17.67 -8.58 -3.92
CA ILE A 189 -18.11 -8.55 -2.51
C ILE A 189 -17.68 -7.24 -1.87
N PRO A 190 -18.42 -6.13 -2.06
CA PRO A 190 -18.14 -4.90 -1.35
C PRO A 190 -18.56 -5.03 0.12
N VAL A 191 -17.72 -4.52 1.03
CA VAL A 191 -17.98 -4.47 2.47
C VAL A 191 -18.14 -3.02 2.88
N LYS A 192 -19.23 -2.69 3.58
CA LYS A 192 -19.47 -1.33 4.02
C LYS A 192 -18.44 -0.89 5.05
N ARG A 193 -17.84 0.27 4.81
CA ARG A 193 -16.89 0.86 5.76
C ARG A 193 -17.63 1.50 6.93
N THR A 194 -17.04 1.37 8.10
CA THR A 194 -17.54 1.95 9.36
C THR A 194 -16.85 3.27 9.72
N SER A 195 -15.79 3.67 8.99
CA SER A 195 -15.00 4.89 9.26
C SER A 195 -15.05 5.90 8.12
N SER A 196 -15.09 7.21 8.45
CA SER A 196 -14.92 8.29 7.48
C SER A 196 -13.44 8.48 7.12
N HIS A 197 -13.14 8.69 5.84
CA HIS A 197 -11.76 8.79 5.33
C HIS A 197 -11.05 10.12 5.65
N HIS A 198 -11.78 11.13 6.15
CA HIS A 198 -11.31 12.50 6.21
C HIS A 198 -10.96 13.01 7.61
N ASN A 199 -11.12 12.21 8.66
CA ASN A 199 -10.74 12.63 9.99
C ASN A 199 -9.25 12.32 10.23
N PRO A 200 -8.35 13.33 10.35
CA PRO A 200 -6.94 13.13 10.67
C PRO A 200 -6.72 12.83 12.17
N THR A 201 -7.78 12.88 13.00
CA THR A 201 -7.71 12.65 14.44
C THR A 201 -8.05 11.22 14.82
N LEU A 202 -7.59 10.80 16.01
CA LEU A 202 -7.84 9.45 16.55
C LEU A 202 -9.20 9.35 17.29
N ASP A 203 -10.17 10.22 17.02
CA ASP A 203 -11.42 10.29 17.77
C ASP A 203 -12.46 9.24 17.34
N ASP A 204 -12.27 8.57 16.23
CA ASP A 204 -13.17 7.52 15.73
C ASP A 204 -12.79 6.13 16.23
N SER A 205 -13.78 5.25 16.39
CA SER A 205 -13.57 3.81 16.73
C SER A 205 -12.62 3.09 15.73
N PHE A 206 -12.57 3.59 14.47
CA PHE A 206 -11.75 3.07 13.38
C PHE A 206 -11.05 4.22 12.65
N PRO A 207 -9.92 4.75 13.18
CA PRO A 207 -9.21 5.85 12.53
C PRO A 207 -8.61 5.44 11.19
N SER A 208 -8.38 6.41 10.33
CA SER A 208 -7.74 6.17 9.04
C SER A 208 -6.27 5.75 9.22
N GLY A 209 -5.72 4.99 8.25
CA GLY A 209 -4.29 4.65 8.25
C GLY A 209 -3.39 5.91 8.26
N THR A 210 -3.85 7.03 7.72
CA THR A 210 -3.13 8.32 7.76
C THR A 210 -3.07 8.88 9.18
N ALA A 211 -4.19 8.89 9.92
CA ALA A 211 -4.21 9.32 11.32
C ALA A 211 -3.29 8.48 12.19
N LEU A 212 -3.30 7.15 11.98
CA LEU A 212 -2.40 6.24 12.71
C LEU A 212 -0.93 6.51 12.43
N ARG A 213 -0.53 6.68 11.16
CA ARG A 213 0.86 7.02 10.82
C ARG A 213 1.30 8.34 11.45
N SER A 214 0.45 9.38 11.37
CA SER A 214 0.72 10.67 12.01
C SER A 214 0.93 10.53 13.51
N ALA A 215 0.10 9.74 14.20
CA ALA A 215 0.21 9.49 15.63
C ALA A 215 1.49 8.71 16.00
N ILE A 216 1.88 7.72 15.19
CA ILE A 216 3.14 6.96 15.38
C ILE A 216 4.35 7.90 15.24
N TYR A 217 4.40 8.74 14.20
CA TYR A 217 5.49 9.70 14.05
C TYR A 217 5.54 10.73 15.18
N ALA A 218 4.38 11.27 15.60
CA ALA A 218 4.30 12.24 16.69
C ALA A 218 4.77 11.65 18.04
N SER A 219 4.48 10.37 18.31
CA SER A 219 4.90 9.71 19.56
C SER A 219 6.42 9.65 19.74
N LYS A 220 7.20 9.72 18.66
CA LYS A 220 8.67 9.72 18.71
C LYS A 220 9.28 11.11 18.82
N GLN A 221 8.63 12.14 18.26
CA GLN A 221 9.13 13.52 18.37
C GLN A 221 9.08 14.03 19.82
N THR A 222 8.06 13.62 20.58
CA THR A 222 7.96 13.96 22.02
C THR A 222 9.02 13.25 22.88
N ALA A 223 9.51 12.09 22.48
CA ALA A 223 10.55 11.35 23.20
C ALA A 223 11.98 11.91 22.94
N SER A 224 12.19 12.67 21.87
CA SER A 224 13.49 13.21 21.47
C SER A 224 13.76 14.64 21.94
N ASN A 225 12.84 15.31 22.64
CA ASN A 225 13.03 16.64 23.24
C ASN A 225 13.21 16.55 24.77
N PRO A 226 14.46 16.47 25.30
CA PRO A 226 14.72 16.37 26.75
C PRO A 226 14.64 17.69 27.51
N LEU A 227 14.22 18.82 26.91
CA LEU A 227 14.37 20.15 27.49
C LEU A 227 13.25 20.64 28.42
N GLU A 228 12.24 19.80 28.75
CA GLU A 228 11.18 20.22 29.69
C GLU A 228 10.94 19.27 30.87
N SER A 229 11.94 18.51 31.33
CA SER A 229 11.82 17.80 32.61
C SER A 229 13.03 17.98 33.50
N HIS A 230 13.18 19.17 34.06
CA HIS A 230 13.92 19.32 35.32
C HIS A 230 12.98 18.99 36.48
N ASN A 231 13.22 17.89 37.10
CA ASN A 231 13.07 17.36 38.45
C ASN A 231 12.41 15.95 38.44
N THR A 232 13.20 14.95 38.66
CA THR A 232 13.12 14.00 39.79
C THR A 232 13.95 12.73 39.52
N GLN A 233 14.94 12.58 40.40
CA GLN A 233 15.51 11.34 40.96
C GLN A 233 15.96 10.18 40.07
N GLN A 234 17.22 9.84 40.25
CA GLN A 234 17.96 8.69 39.83
C GLN A 234 17.19 7.37 40.00
N ALA A 235 16.99 6.66 38.91
CA ALA A 235 16.70 5.23 38.91
C ALA A 235 17.82 4.52 38.12
N THR A 236 18.41 3.54 38.76
CA THR A 236 19.53 2.72 38.32
C THR A 236 19.17 1.97 37.03
N SER A 237 19.96 2.18 35.99
CA SER A 237 19.84 1.52 34.70
C SER A 237 20.33 0.07 34.78
N THR A 238 19.42 -0.87 34.68
CA THR A 238 19.77 -2.25 34.28
C THR A 238 19.73 -2.28 32.75
N THR A 239 20.89 -2.20 32.11
CA THR A 239 21.05 -2.31 30.66
C THR A 239 20.79 -3.75 30.23
N CYS A 240 19.63 -4.01 29.65
CA CYS A 240 19.42 -5.20 28.83
C CYS A 240 20.17 -4.99 27.51
N SER A 241 21.00 -5.93 27.12
CA SER A 241 21.69 -5.90 25.82
C SER A 241 20.66 -5.89 24.69
N PRO A 242 20.82 -5.08 23.65
CA PRO A 242 19.88 -5.05 22.54
C PRO A 242 19.92 -6.38 21.80
N CYS A 243 18.74 -7.00 21.62
CA CYS A 243 18.61 -8.21 20.80
C CYS A 243 19.11 -7.96 19.37
N THR A 244 19.77 -8.93 18.79
CA THR A 244 20.24 -8.85 17.40
C THR A 244 19.06 -8.95 16.43
N PRO A 245 19.16 -8.40 15.20
CA PRO A 245 18.10 -8.51 14.19
C PRO A 245 17.64 -9.96 13.95
N SER A 246 18.56 -10.91 13.99
CA SER A 246 18.26 -12.34 13.83
C SER A 246 17.48 -12.95 15.01
N GLU A 247 17.63 -12.41 16.20
CA GLU A 247 16.90 -12.87 17.40
C GLU A 247 15.47 -12.34 17.41
N ILE A 248 15.26 -11.09 16.97
CA ILE A 248 13.92 -10.51 16.81
C ILE A 248 13.17 -11.24 15.68
N ASP A 249 13.82 -11.44 14.53
CA ASP A 249 13.21 -12.16 13.41
C ASP A 249 12.90 -13.62 13.75
N ARG A 250 13.74 -14.26 14.58
CA ARG A 250 13.52 -15.62 15.09
C ARG A 250 12.41 -15.67 16.13
N ALA A 251 12.35 -14.73 17.05
CA ALA A 251 11.30 -14.61 18.05
C ALA A 251 9.94 -14.30 17.41
N ILE A 252 9.93 -13.45 16.35
CA ILE A 252 8.75 -13.17 15.54
C ILE A 252 8.26 -14.43 14.81
N SER A 253 9.18 -15.22 14.23
CA SER A 253 8.83 -16.45 13.50
C SER A 253 8.38 -17.60 14.40
N LEU A 254 8.74 -17.59 15.70
CA LEU A 254 8.42 -18.66 16.67
C LEU A 254 7.24 -18.27 17.58
N GLY A 255 6.73 -17.04 17.52
CA GLY A 255 5.67 -16.60 18.45
C GLY A 255 6.10 -16.52 19.94
N GLU A 256 7.41 -16.55 20.21
CA GLU A 256 8.00 -16.67 21.56
C GLU A 256 8.22 -15.36 22.32
N LEU A 257 7.70 -14.21 21.83
CA LEU A 257 7.76 -12.97 22.59
C LEU A 257 6.81 -13.05 23.79
N ALA A 258 7.33 -13.49 24.91
CA ALA A 258 6.63 -13.55 26.19
C ALA A 258 6.27 -12.14 26.66
N ILE A 259 5.00 -12.00 27.03
CA ILE A 259 4.43 -10.81 27.67
C ILE A 259 5.04 -10.68 29.08
N ASN A 260 6.17 -9.99 29.20
CA ASN A 260 6.69 -9.54 30.49
C ASN A 260 7.18 -8.09 30.39
N GLY A 261 6.34 -7.18 30.82
CA GLY A 261 6.73 -5.77 30.96
C GLY A 261 5.57 -4.81 31.05
N THR A 262 4.89 -4.75 32.21
CA THR A 262 4.09 -3.59 32.60
C THR A 262 5.05 -2.43 32.89
N THR A 263 5.36 -1.64 31.87
CA THR A 263 6.00 -0.33 32.05
C THR A 263 4.91 0.74 32.11
N SER A 264 4.88 1.49 33.21
CA SER A 264 4.03 2.65 33.44
C SER A 264 4.36 3.75 32.44
N LEU A 265 3.59 3.84 31.36
CA LEU A 265 3.67 4.91 30.36
C LEU A 265 3.02 6.18 30.92
N GLY A 266 3.80 7.26 30.93
CA GLY A 266 3.36 8.60 31.29
C GLY A 266 2.22 9.09 30.38
N LYS A 267 1.33 9.92 30.94
CA LYS A 267 -0.02 10.28 30.52
C LYS A 267 -0.19 11.13 29.25
N THR A 268 0.71 11.19 28.25
CA THR A 268 0.57 12.10 27.10
C THR A 268 0.90 11.57 25.70
N SER A 269 1.23 10.30 25.52
CA SER A 269 1.45 9.75 24.18
C SER A 269 0.14 9.41 23.49
N PRO A 270 -0.06 9.78 22.20
CA PRO A 270 -1.26 9.34 21.46
C PRO A 270 -1.32 7.82 21.48
N GLN A 271 -2.43 7.29 21.97
CA GLN A 271 -2.59 5.84 22.20
C GLN A 271 -2.91 5.10 20.87
N TRP A 272 -2.12 5.33 19.81
CA TRP A 272 -2.31 4.77 18.48
C TRP A 272 -2.42 3.23 18.48
N HIS A 273 -1.75 2.55 19.39
CA HIS A 273 -1.77 1.10 19.53
C HIS A 273 -3.14 0.54 19.90
N HIS A 274 -4.02 1.32 20.52
CA HIS A 274 -5.39 0.93 20.83
C HIS A 274 -6.25 0.68 19.59
N TYR A 275 -5.84 1.18 18.43
CA TYR A 275 -6.55 1.00 17.15
C TYR A 275 -6.02 -0.17 16.33
N LEU A 276 -5.02 -0.86 16.84
CA LEU A 276 -4.56 -2.14 16.28
C LEU A 276 -5.30 -3.30 16.96
N PRO A 277 -5.43 -4.46 16.29
CA PRO A 277 -5.93 -5.66 16.94
C PRO A 277 -5.09 -5.98 18.20
N PRO A 278 -5.70 -6.51 19.28
CA PRO A 278 -5.01 -6.71 20.56
C PRO A 278 -3.72 -7.54 20.45
N MET A 279 -3.71 -8.56 19.59
CA MET A 279 -2.54 -9.41 19.37
C MET A 279 -1.46 -8.76 18.50
N VAL A 280 -1.79 -7.72 17.74
CA VAL A 280 -0.85 -6.98 16.87
C VAL A 280 -0.21 -5.80 17.62
N ALA A 281 -0.96 -5.18 18.54
CA ALA A 281 -0.53 -3.95 19.21
C ALA A 281 0.83 -4.07 19.94
N PRO A 282 1.12 -5.11 20.75
CA PRO A 282 2.43 -5.28 21.39
C PRO A 282 3.57 -5.37 20.37
N LEU A 283 3.40 -6.18 19.32
CA LEU A 283 4.42 -6.37 18.28
C LEU A 283 4.71 -5.08 17.53
N ALA A 284 3.68 -4.28 17.24
CA ALA A 284 3.85 -3.00 16.58
C ALA A 284 4.57 -1.98 17.50
N MET A 285 4.31 -2.01 18.81
CA MET A 285 5.02 -1.18 19.78
C MET A 285 6.51 -1.54 19.83
N ASP A 286 6.87 -2.82 19.90
CA ASP A 286 8.26 -3.27 19.89
C ASP A 286 9.01 -2.83 18.63
N VAL A 287 8.35 -2.90 17.46
CA VAL A 287 8.90 -2.43 16.18
C VAL A 287 9.13 -0.91 16.20
N VAL A 288 8.20 -0.14 16.79
CA VAL A 288 8.35 1.31 16.94
C VAL A 288 9.42 1.66 17.96
N GLU A 289 9.50 0.99 19.09
CA GLU A 289 10.51 1.21 20.13
C GLU A 289 11.92 0.89 19.64
N SER A 290 12.08 -0.16 18.83
CA SER A 290 13.35 -0.52 18.20
C SER A 290 13.75 0.41 17.05
N ASN A 291 12.95 1.41 16.69
CA ASN A 291 13.14 2.29 15.52
C ASN A 291 13.25 1.51 14.20
N TYR A 292 12.47 0.40 14.08
CA TYR A 292 12.43 -0.43 12.88
C TYR A 292 11.19 -0.13 12.02
N TYR A 293 10.98 1.11 11.69
CA TYR A 293 9.91 1.59 10.82
C TYR A 293 10.47 2.67 9.87
N ALA A 294 9.73 2.96 8.79
CA ALA A 294 10.18 3.92 7.80
C ALA A 294 10.11 5.35 8.34
N ASN A 295 11.22 6.07 8.30
CA ASN A 295 11.31 7.50 8.58
C ASN A 295 11.11 8.28 7.26
N LEU A 296 10.11 9.17 7.22
CA LEU A 296 9.79 9.94 6.02
C LEU A 296 10.83 11.03 5.74
N GLU A 297 11.48 11.61 6.75
CA GLU A 297 12.55 12.62 6.54
C GLU A 297 13.71 12.00 5.75
N ARG A 298 14.17 10.83 6.18
CA ARG A 298 15.22 10.08 5.46
C ARG A 298 14.81 9.73 4.02
N TYR A 299 13.54 9.35 3.84
CA TYR A 299 12.98 9.08 2.53
C TYR A 299 12.98 10.33 1.65
N TYR A 300 12.61 11.49 2.21
CA TYR A 300 12.60 12.76 1.50
C TYR A 300 14.01 13.23 1.13
N ASP A 301 14.99 13.01 1.99
CA ASP A 301 16.41 13.25 1.68
C ASP A 301 16.89 12.40 0.51
N MET A 302 16.49 11.13 0.47
CA MET A 302 16.83 10.23 -0.65
C MET A 302 16.23 10.72 -1.98
N ILE A 303 14.95 11.14 -1.96
CA ILE A 303 14.28 11.73 -3.13
C ILE A 303 14.98 13.00 -3.56
N HIS A 304 15.27 13.87 -2.61
CA HIS A 304 15.90 15.16 -2.87
C HIS A 304 17.29 14.97 -3.50
N PHE A 305 18.07 14.04 -2.97
CA PHE A 305 19.33 13.63 -3.58
C PHE A 305 19.13 13.12 -5.01
N ALA A 306 18.22 12.15 -5.21
CA ALA A 306 17.95 11.59 -6.52
C ALA A 306 17.53 12.66 -7.54
N SER A 307 16.68 13.61 -7.12
CA SER A 307 16.22 14.72 -7.95
C SER A 307 17.35 15.66 -8.39
N ARG A 308 18.32 15.92 -7.47
CA ARG A 308 19.48 16.81 -7.75
C ARG A 308 20.51 16.22 -8.69
N VAL A 309 20.67 14.89 -8.69
CA VAL A 309 21.65 14.21 -9.52
C VAL A 309 21.09 13.73 -10.86
N SER A 310 19.77 13.84 -11.08
CA SER A 310 19.13 13.44 -12.32
C SER A 310 19.36 14.48 -13.42
N SER A 311 19.67 14.00 -14.62
CA SER A 311 19.67 14.84 -15.83
C SER A 311 18.22 15.06 -16.33
N LYS A 312 18.04 16.01 -17.24
CA LYS A 312 16.75 16.21 -17.92
C LYS A 312 16.32 14.96 -18.68
N GLU A 313 17.25 14.34 -19.37
CA GLU A 313 17.05 13.11 -20.15
C GLU A 313 16.61 11.95 -19.26
N ASP A 314 17.24 11.79 -18.09
CA ASP A 314 16.83 10.76 -17.11
C ASP A 314 15.36 11.01 -16.68
N LEU A 315 15.02 12.24 -16.30
CA LEU A 315 13.68 12.60 -15.87
C LEU A 315 12.63 12.35 -16.95
N GLN A 316 12.93 12.66 -18.23
CA GLN A 316 12.01 12.44 -19.35
C GLN A 316 11.66 10.98 -19.56
N THR A 317 12.53 10.05 -19.16
CA THR A 317 12.26 8.62 -19.27
C THR A 317 11.32 8.09 -18.20
N LEU A 318 11.21 8.78 -17.05
CA LEU A 318 10.45 8.29 -15.88
C LEU A 318 8.97 8.14 -16.19
N GLN A 319 8.38 7.08 -15.61
CA GLN A 319 6.94 6.87 -15.63
C GLN A 319 6.22 8.11 -15.05
N ASP A 320 5.04 8.44 -15.58
CA ASP A 320 4.21 9.60 -15.20
C ASP A 320 4.86 10.99 -15.43
N MET A 321 6.14 11.08 -15.81
CA MET A 321 6.76 12.34 -16.21
C MET A 321 6.16 12.78 -17.55
N SER A 322 5.67 13.99 -17.62
CA SER A 322 5.06 14.58 -18.81
C SER A 322 5.83 15.81 -19.27
N ASP A 323 5.68 16.17 -20.56
CA ASP A 323 6.40 17.25 -21.20
C ASP A 323 6.32 18.57 -20.42
N GLY A 324 7.45 19.16 -20.16
CA GLY A 324 7.64 20.40 -19.40
C GLY A 324 7.72 20.24 -17.88
N LEU A 325 7.36 19.09 -17.32
CA LEU A 325 7.49 18.85 -15.88
C LEU A 325 8.96 18.64 -15.48
N GLU A 326 9.77 18.06 -16.35
CA GLU A 326 11.20 17.83 -16.11
C GLU A 326 11.98 19.14 -15.86
N GLU A 327 11.65 20.21 -16.59
CA GLU A 327 12.27 21.53 -16.36
C GLU A 327 11.87 22.13 -15.01
N ALA A 328 10.57 22.08 -14.70
CA ALA A 328 10.08 22.54 -13.41
C ALA A 328 10.66 21.69 -12.25
N TRP A 329 10.84 20.38 -12.48
CA TRP A 329 11.44 19.47 -11.50
C TRP A 329 12.91 19.81 -11.20
N LEU A 330 13.71 20.06 -12.24
CA LEU A 330 15.11 20.47 -12.08
C LEU A 330 15.19 21.80 -11.31
N THR A 331 14.35 22.77 -11.65
CA THR A 331 14.28 24.05 -10.93
C THR A 331 13.88 23.83 -9.46
N ALA A 332 12.87 23.03 -9.21
CA ALA A 332 12.40 22.73 -7.86
C ALA A 332 13.44 21.95 -7.03
N SER A 333 14.24 21.08 -7.65
CA SER A 333 15.27 20.30 -6.97
C SER A 333 16.37 21.17 -6.33
N ALA A 334 16.51 22.43 -6.74
CA ALA A 334 17.43 23.39 -6.15
C ALA A 334 16.95 23.95 -4.80
N LEU A 335 15.67 23.77 -4.45
CA LEU A 335 15.11 24.20 -3.16
C LEU A 335 15.72 23.41 -1.98
N ALA A 336 15.49 23.85 -0.76
CA ALA A 336 16.16 23.32 0.42
C ALA A 336 15.73 21.90 0.80
N SER A 337 14.49 21.51 0.49
CA SER A 337 13.95 20.17 0.81
C SER A 337 12.99 19.65 -0.26
N TRP A 338 12.70 18.33 -0.20
CA TRP A 338 11.69 17.73 -1.06
C TRP A 338 10.29 18.33 -0.85
N GLU A 339 9.93 18.63 0.39
CA GLU A 339 8.63 19.22 0.70
C GLU A 339 8.45 20.56 -0.01
N GLN A 340 9.46 21.43 0.01
CA GLN A 340 9.44 22.70 -0.70
C GLN A 340 9.39 22.51 -2.22
N ALA A 341 10.19 21.57 -2.74
CA ALA A 341 10.19 21.20 -4.15
C ALA A 341 8.80 20.70 -4.59
N ARG A 342 8.21 19.80 -3.82
CA ARG A 342 6.89 19.23 -4.08
C ARG A 342 5.79 20.29 -4.05
N GLU A 343 5.86 21.23 -3.10
CA GLU A 343 4.90 22.34 -3.00
C GLU A 343 4.99 23.26 -4.23
N SER A 344 6.20 23.59 -4.68
CA SER A 344 6.41 24.42 -5.87
C SER A 344 5.92 23.78 -7.17
N LEU A 345 5.97 22.44 -7.26
CA LEU A 345 5.51 21.65 -8.40
C LEU A 345 4.00 21.42 -8.40
N LYS A 346 3.34 21.60 -7.23
CA LYS A 346 1.92 21.31 -7.05
C LYS A 346 1.06 22.21 -7.94
N SER A 347 0.16 21.60 -8.69
CA SER A 347 -0.80 22.28 -9.54
C SER A 347 -2.10 21.47 -9.65
N LYS A 348 -3.09 21.98 -10.38
CA LYS A 348 -4.30 21.20 -10.69
C LYS A 348 -3.95 19.93 -11.49
N ARG A 349 -2.95 20.00 -12.37
CA ARG A 349 -2.48 18.89 -13.21
C ARG A 349 -1.60 17.89 -12.43
N TYR A 350 -0.79 18.37 -11.49
CA TYR A 350 0.16 17.57 -10.73
C TYR A 350 -0.25 17.51 -9.26
N THR A 351 -1.00 16.44 -8.90
CA THR A 351 -1.37 16.19 -7.50
C THR A 351 -0.18 15.70 -6.70
N TYR A 352 -0.19 15.90 -5.37
CA TYR A 352 0.86 15.37 -4.50
C TYR A 352 1.12 13.88 -4.72
N ALA A 353 0.07 13.05 -4.80
CA ALA A 353 0.22 11.61 -5.03
C ALA A 353 0.92 11.29 -6.37
N ARG A 354 0.71 12.08 -7.42
CA ARG A 354 1.43 11.93 -8.70
C ARG A 354 2.89 12.34 -8.55
N LEU A 355 3.17 13.47 -7.90
CA LEU A 355 4.54 13.94 -7.66
C LEU A 355 5.32 12.96 -6.78
N ASP A 356 4.70 12.45 -5.72
CA ASP A 356 5.32 11.46 -4.82
C ASP A 356 5.62 10.14 -5.56
N ARG A 357 4.76 9.70 -6.49
CA ARG A 357 5.06 8.54 -7.34
C ARG A 357 6.23 8.81 -8.28
N ILE A 358 6.25 9.94 -8.97
CA ILE A 358 7.37 10.30 -9.87
C ILE A 358 8.68 10.36 -9.07
N ALA A 359 8.65 10.93 -7.88
CA ALA A 359 9.80 10.95 -6.97
C ALA A 359 10.28 9.53 -6.61
N THR A 360 9.35 8.62 -6.31
CA THR A 360 9.67 7.21 -6.08
C THR A 360 10.24 6.55 -7.34
N TYR A 361 9.70 6.88 -8.52
CA TYR A 361 10.19 6.34 -9.79
C TYR A 361 11.62 6.80 -10.09
N SER A 362 12.02 8.00 -9.67
CA SER A 362 13.42 8.44 -9.78
C SER A 362 14.36 7.57 -8.96
N LEU A 363 13.98 7.22 -7.71
CA LEU A 363 14.72 6.28 -6.86
C LEU A 363 14.76 4.87 -7.47
N PHE A 364 13.65 4.41 -8.03
CA PHE A 364 13.52 3.08 -8.65
C PHE A 364 14.12 3.02 -10.06
N ARG A 365 14.50 4.16 -10.63
CA ARG A 365 14.88 4.28 -12.05
C ARG A 365 13.86 3.64 -12.99
N ARG A 366 12.57 3.85 -12.64
CA ARG A 366 11.46 3.21 -13.34
C ARG A 366 11.07 4.03 -14.56
N THR A 367 11.34 3.49 -15.74
CA THR A 367 11.03 4.16 -17.01
C THR A 367 9.61 3.82 -17.50
N LYS A 368 9.06 4.69 -18.35
CA LYS A 368 7.79 4.47 -19.09
C LYS A 368 7.81 3.12 -19.81
N LYS A 369 8.93 2.81 -20.50
CA LYS A 369 9.09 1.56 -21.26
C LYS A 369 9.03 0.34 -20.36
N MET A 370 9.83 0.32 -19.27
CA MET A 370 9.80 -0.80 -18.30
C MET A 370 8.41 -1.05 -17.76
N PHE A 371 7.71 0.04 -17.39
CA PHE A 371 6.35 -0.07 -16.87
C PHE A 371 5.38 -0.63 -17.90
N GLN A 372 5.40 -0.12 -19.14
CA GLN A 372 4.52 -0.56 -20.21
C GLN A 372 4.70 -2.06 -20.51
N GLU A 373 5.94 -2.51 -20.65
CA GLU A 373 6.26 -3.93 -20.89
C GLU A 373 5.76 -4.83 -19.74
N CYS A 374 6.05 -4.45 -18.49
CA CYS A 374 5.59 -5.19 -17.32
C CYS A 374 4.06 -5.19 -17.19
N HIS A 375 3.41 -4.03 -17.43
CA HIS A 375 1.96 -3.92 -17.32
C HIS A 375 1.24 -4.73 -18.41
N GLN A 376 1.74 -4.74 -19.63
CA GLN A 376 1.20 -5.55 -20.73
C GLN A 376 1.24 -7.04 -20.35
N GLN A 377 2.35 -7.53 -19.85
CA GLN A 377 2.51 -8.91 -19.39
C GLN A 377 1.67 -9.19 -18.13
N GLY A 378 1.63 -8.25 -17.17
CA GLY A 378 1.01 -8.40 -15.86
C GLY A 378 1.88 -9.12 -14.84
N PRO A 379 1.31 -9.43 -13.66
CA PRO A 379 2.00 -10.18 -12.62
C PRO A 379 2.35 -11.59 -13.10
N THR A 380 3.63 -11.95 -13.00
CA THR A 380 4.15 -13.24 -13.50
C THR A 380 4.47 -14.24 -12.38
N TYR A 381 4.29 -13.84 -11.12
CA TYR A 381 4.46 -14.67 -9.93
C TYR A 381 3.62 -14.14 -8.76
N GLY A 382 3.36 -15.02 -7.80
CA GLY A 382 2.84 -14.67 -6.48
C GLY A 382 3.90 -14.93 -5.42
N ARG A 383 4.54 -13.88 -4.86
CA ARG A 383 5.47 -14.01 -3.75
C ARG A 383 4.72 -14.16 -2.44
N LEU A 384 4.89 -15.29 -1.78
CA LEU A 384 4.29 -15.57 -0.48
C LEU A 384 5.02 -14.80 0.63
N LEU A 385 4.26 -14.10 1.48
CA LEU A 385 4.80 -13.35 2.62
C LEU A 385 4.45 -13.99 3.96
N ALA A 386 3.19 -14.36 4.16
CA ALA A 386 2.72 -14.99 5.40
C ALA A 386 1.50 -15.89 5.15
N PHE A 387 1.27 -16.88 6.02
CA PHE A 387 0.14 -17.80 5.93
C PHE A 387 -0.10 -18.53 7.25
N ASN A 388 -1.34 -19.07 7.43
CA ASN A 388 -1.74 -19.97 8.49
C ASN A 388 -2.08 -21.37 7.95
N ASP A 389 -2.71 -22.24 8.74
CA ASP A 389 -3.08 -23.59 8.33
C ASP A 389 -4.04 -23.64 7.12
N ARG A 390 -5.02 -22.71 7.03
CA ARG A 390 -5.89 -22.62 5.85
C ARG A 390 -5.10 -22.17 4.62
N GLY A 391 -4.22 -21.18 4.77
CA GLY A 391 -3.30 -20.78 3.71
C GLY A 391 -2.38 -21.93 3.27
N ARG A 392 -1.93 -22.74 4.22
CA ARG A 392 -1.15 -23.97 3.93
C ARG A 392 -1.97 -25.00 3.13
N GLN A 393 -3.26 -25.16 3.46
CA GLN A 393 -4.15 -26.03 2.70
C GLN A 393 -4.36 -25.50 1.28
N TYR A 394 -4.63 -24.20 1.12
CA TYR A 394 -4.73 -23.55 -0.18
C TYR A 394 -3.49 -23.80 -1.06
N LEU A 395 -2.28 -23.71 -0.52
CA LEU A 395 -1.04 -23.98 -1.25
C LEU A 395 -0.94 -25.43 -1.76
N LYS A 396 -1.53 -26.39 -1.08
CA LYS A 396 -1.57 -27.81 -1.50
C LYS A 396 -2.52 -28.03 -2.69
N GLU A 397 -3.56 -27.21 -2.82
CA GLU A 397 -4.56 -27.33 -3.88
C GLU A 397 -4.05 -26.89 -5.26
N LYS A 398 -2.91 -26.19 -5.31
CA LYS A 398 -2.25 -25.73 -6.56
C LYS A 398 -3.17 -24.99 -7.52
N ARG A 399 -4.02 -24.11 -7.00
CA ARG A 399 -5.01 -23.34 -7.79
C ARG A 399 -4.40 -22.24 -8.67
N SER A 400 -3.17 -21.86 -8.41
CA SER A 400 -2.48 -20.77 -9.10
C SER A 400 -2.06 -21.16 -10.53
N SER A 401 -2.30 -20.27 -11.49
CA SER A 401 -1.83 -20.38 -12.88
C SER A 401 -0.40 -19.81 -13.09
N ILE A 402 0.17 -19.19 -12.06
CA ILE A 402 1.53 -18.63 -12.06
C ILE A 402 2.36 -19.24 -10.92
N PRO A 403 3.70 -19.16 -10.96
CA PRO A 403 4.54 -19.64 -9.87
C PRO A 403 4.20 -19.00 -8.53
N VAL A 404 3.99 -19.82 -7.50
CA VAL A 404 3.95 -19.38 -6.11
C VAL A 404 5.34 -19.46 -5.51
N VAL A 405 5.91 -18.31 -5.19
CA VAL A 405 7.31 -18.17 -4.80
C VAL A 405 7.44 -18.14 -3.28
N GLN A 406 8.02 -19.19 -2.72
CA GLN A 406 8.35 -19.32 -1.30
C GLN A 406 9.86 -19.09 -1.05
N LYS A 407 10.71 -19.42 -2.02
CA LYS A 407 12.18 -19.22 -1.96
C LYS A 407 12.57 -18.11 -2.91
N TRP A 408 12.71 -16.89 -2.37
CA TRP A 408 12.86 -15.69 -3.17
C TRP A 408 14.21 -15.61 -3.92
N ALA A 409 15.32 -15.88 -3.24
CA ALA A 409 16.63 -15.75 -3.85
C ALA A 409 16.84 -16.65 -5.10
N PRO A 410 16.59 -17.98 -5.05
CA PRO A 410 16.75 -18.84 -6.23
C PRO A 410 15.76 -18.49 -7.35
N PHE A 411 14.53 -18.05 -7.02
CA PHE A 411 13.58 -17.61 -8.02
C PHE A 411 14.09 -16.39 -8.79
N CYS A 412 14.58 -15.37 -8.09
CA CYS A 412 15.15 -14.17 -8.73
C CYS A 412 16.37 -14.48 -9.60
N GLN A 413 17.20 -15.44 -9.21
CA GLN A 413 18.39 -15.85 -9.99
C GLN A 413 18.00 -16.51 -11.31
N SER A 414 16.90 -17.26 -11.34
CA SER A 414 16.42 -17.95 -12.55
C SER A 414 15.47 -17.12 -13.40
N ALA A 415 15.00 -15.95 -12.90
CA ALA A 415 14.04 -15.11 -13.60
C ALA A 415 14.62 -14.49 -14.88
N THR A 416 13.77 -14.41 -15.92
CA THR A 416 14.11 -13.82 -17.22
C THR A 416 13.03 -12.85 -17.69
N GLY A 417 13.32 -12.03 -18.70
CA GLY A 417 12.36 -11.12 -19.31
C GLY A 417 11.73 -10.16 -18.29
N THR A 418 10.41 -9.92 -18.39
CA THR A 418 9.67 -9.04 -17.48
C THR A 418 9.65 -9.56 -16.05
N THR A 419 9.68 -10.88 -15.83
CA THR A 419 9.79 -11.47 -14.49
C THR A 419 11.06 -11.02 -13.78
N LYS A 420 12.18 -10.98 -14.47
CA LYS A 420 13.44 -10.47 -13.93
C LYS A 420 13.34 -9.01 -13.56
N VAL A 421 12.74 -8.18 -14.41
CA VAL A 421 12.53 -6.75 -14.14
C VAL A 421 11.67 -6.55 -12.90
N LEU A 422 10.59 -7.32 -12.74
CA LEU A 422 9.73 -7.27 -11.54
C LEU A 422 10.52 -7.65 -10.28
N CYS A 423 11.30 -8.73 -10.33
CA CYS A 423 12.16 -9.16 -9.21
C CYS A 423 13.17 -8.07 -8.83
N GLU A 424 13.85 -7.46 -9.81
CA GLU A 424 14.83 -6.40 -9.58
C GLU A 424 14.18 -5.17 -8.94
N GLN A 425 12.97 -4.79 -9.36
CA GLN A 425 12.22 -3.68 -8.78
C GLN A 425 11.76 -3.98 -7.35
N ASP A 426 11.34 -5.21 -7.03
CA ASP A 426 10.97 -5.60 -5.68
C ASP A 426 12.17 -5.62 -4.73
N GLN A 427 13.32 -6.11 -5.21
CA GLN A 427 14.57 -6.07 -4.46
C GLN A 427 15.04 -4.64 -4.20
N LEU A 428 14.93 -3.76 -5.20
CA LEU A 428 15.30 -2.35 -5.07
C LEU A 428 14.38 -1.65 -4.08
N ALA A 429 13.07 -1.90 -4.15
CA ALA A 429 12.10 -1.37 -3.20
C ALA A 429 12.47 -1.76 -1.76
N SER A 430 12.79 -3.03 -1.52
CA SER A 430 13.19 -3.50 -0.19
C SER A 430 14.48 -2.84 0.31
N LYS A 431 15.50 -2.72 -0.56
CA LYS A 431 16.76 -2.03 -0.22
C LYS A 431 16.52 -0.55 0.14
N LEU A 432 15.73 0.16 -0.66
CA LEU A 432 15.42 1.57 -0.44
C LEU A 432 14.59 1.77 0.83
N TRP A 433 13.59 0.91 1.08
CA TRP A 433 12.82 0.95 2.30
C TRP A 433 13.69 0.82 3.55
N ARG A 434 14.65 -0.10 3.54
CA ARG A 434 15.59 -0.27 4.66
C ARG A 434 16.49 0.94 4.88
N MET A 435 16.83 1.68 3.85
CA MET A 435 17.57 2.92 4.01
C MET A 435 16.76 4.01 4.73
N THR A 436 15.44 3.92 4.73
CA THR A 436 14.59 4.87 5.49
C THR A 436 14.53 4.58 6.98
N VAL A 437 14.96 3.40 7.44
CA VAL A 437 14.90 3.00 8.86
C VAL A 437 15.96 3.75 9.66
N ASP A 438 15.60 4.27 10.85
CA ASP A 438 16.54 5.02 11.69
C ASP A 438 17.58 4.14 12.34
N ASN A 439 17.18 2.96 12.83
CA ASN A 439 18.10 2.03 13.46
C ASN A 439 19.05 1.41 12.41
N PRO A 440 20.37 1.68 12.45
CA PRO A 440 21.32 1.20 11.47
C PRO A 440 21.42 -0.33 11.40
N ASN A 441 21.12 -1.04 12.48
CA ASN A 441 21.18 -2.50 12.54
C ASN A 441 20.16 -3.15 11.58
N TYR A 442 19.08 -2.44 11.22
CA TYR A 442 18.04 -2.92 10.32
C TYR A 442 18.22 -2.46 8.86
N ARG A 443 19.32 -1.76 8.51
CA ARG A 443 19.56 -1.25 7.16
C ARG A 443 20.19 -2.26 6.21
N GLY A 444 20.51 -3.46 6.67
CA GLY A 444 21.13 -4.51 5.85
C GLY A 444 20.31 -4.86 4.61
N SER A 445 20.94 -4.95 3.43
CA SER A 445 20.28 -5.17 2.14
C SER A 445 19.90 -6.64 1.87
N HIS A 446 20.35 -7.58 2.70
CA HIS A 446 20.15 -9.01 2.48
C HIS A 446 18.82 -9.56 3.03
N TYR A 447 18.14 -8.81 3.86
CA TYR A 447 16.93 -9.23 4.56
C TYR A 447 15.84 -9.79 3.63
N ASP A 448 15.64 -9.17 2.48
CA ASP A 448 14.64 -9.61 1.50
C ASP A 448 14.92 -11.02 0.95
N PHE A 449 16.18 -11.43 0.96
CA PHE A 449 16.60 -12.77 0.52
C PHE A 449 16.67 -13.81 1.64
N THR A 450 16.83 -13.35 2.89
CA THR A 450 17.01 -14.23 4.05
C THR A 450 15.70 -14.48 4.80
N THR A 451 14.70 -13.63 4.59
CA THR A 451 13.39 -13.80 5.24
C THR A 451 12.52 -14.78 4.47
N SER A 452 12.17 -15.87 5.12
CA SER A 452 11.20 -16.85 4.63
C SER A 452 9.76 -16.36 4.85
N PRO A 453 8.76 -16.90 4.12
CA PRO A 453 7.36 -16.67 4.43
C PRO A 453 7.05 -17.02 5.90
N ILE A 454 6.30 -16.14 6.57
CA ILE A 454 5.98 -16.29 7.99
C ILE A 454 4.77 -17.21 8.13
N TYR A 455 4.92 -18.25 8.94
CA TYR A 455 3.81 -19.10 9.37
C TYR A 455 3.28 -18.59 10.71
N VAL A 456 1.95 -18.39 10.80
CA VAL A 456 1.26 -17.81 11.97
C VAL A 456 0.31 -18.84 12.57
#